data_903d7e73cea6476d5a361e2941339e77
#
_entry.id   903d7e73cea6476d5a361e2941339e77
#
_cell.length_a   1.000
_cell.length_b   1.000
_cell.length_c   1.000
_cell.angle_alpha   90.00
_cell.angle_beta   90.00
_cell.angle_gamma   90.00
#
_symmetry.space_group_name_H-M   'P 1'
#
loop_
_entity.id
_entity.type
_entity.pdbx_description
1 polymer ?
#
loop_
_entity_poly.entity_id
_entity_poly.type
_entity_poly.pdbx_seq_one_letter_code
_entity_poly.pdbx_strand_id
1 'polypeptide(L)'
;MNQRFKEFSLYFGLSEDQLFFQENVSRFLEDHASLDVIKKITEGEGQNLQKEINSGLVNLGINSLLVPEEYGGLDLDLLFAAAVSQSLGENVAPFSFLGPYVMAPIALSHGSSSEQKRKYLSDIAENKIKFAIGFTEFIAARNGSGVTFKNNKVNGRLMFVLDIEGATHLLLADESGCIGIVDLADKNIEIVKLTTVDKTRSYSEVILDDVSVDLLEKSLKDNFVINKTIDAGRIILAADSLGASSTLISKAVEYSKERRQFGRTIGSFQAVKHMCAEMAADLEPCYAFVWHAAHCFDNIPDESRLMSCHVKSHVSDVSKVIAKKATEVHGGMGFTDLMGIHYWFKRIGVNRQNLGPPEIVREEAAKIQNL
;
A
#
# COMPACT_ATOMS: atom_id res chain seq x y z
N MET A 1 34.66 -34.57 22.10
CA MET A 1 33.19 -34.41 22.03
C MET A 1 32.87 -32.97 22.30
N ASN A 2 33.05 -32.09 21.31
CA ASN A 2 32.77 -30.65 21.35
C ASN A 2 31.85 -30.32 20.17
N GLN A 3 30.55 -30.44 20.43
CA GLN A 3 29.56 -29.84 19.56
C GLN A 3 29.60 -28.31 19.79
N ARG A 4 30.16 -27.60 18.84
CA ARG A 4 29.99 -26.15 18.72
C ARG A 4 28.50 -25.90 18.51
N PHE A 5 27.84 -25.37 19.51
CA PHE A 5 26.58 -24.63 19.33
C PHE A 5 26.89 -23.50 18.36
N LYS A 6 26.42 -23.59 17.13
CA LYS A 6 26.29 -22.41 16.28
C LYS A 6 25.33 -21.48 17.03
N GLU A 7 25.82 -20.36 17.51
CA GLU A 7 24.97 -19.25 17.92
C GLU A 7 24.13 -18.88 16.69
N PHE A 8 22.89 -19.33 16.68
CA PHE A 8 21.87 -18.72 15.86
C PHE A 8 21.59 -17.37 16.54
N SER A 9 22.24 -16.34 16.07
CA SER A 9 21.81 -14.96 16.30
C SER A 9 20.43 -14.86 15.63
N LEU A 10 19.37 -14.94 16.42
CA LEU A 10 18.01 -14.59 15.98
C LEU A 10 18.00 -13.09 15.72
N TYR A 11 18.41 -12.68 14.52
CA TYR A 11 18.24 -11.33 14.04
C TYR A 11 16.80 -11.20 13.54
N PHE A 12 16.00 -10.40 14.24
CA PHE A 12 14.64 -10.10 13.88
C PHE A 12 14.60 -8.65 13.35
N GLY A 13 14.64 -8.50 12.02
CA GLY A 13 14.69 -7.18 11.38
C GLY A 13 14.90 -7.32 9.87
N LEU A 14 15.03 -6.21 9.19
CA LEU A 14 15.38 -6.19 7.77
C LEU A 14 16.83 -6.66 7.56
N SER A 15 17.08 -7.45 6.51
CA SER A 15 18.42 -7.83 6.10
C SER A 15 19.23 -6.62 5.61
N GLU A 16 20.54 -6.79 5.47
CA GLU A 16 21.41 -5.73 4.92
C GLU A 16 20.97 -5.30 3.52
N ASP A 17 20.58 -6.25 2.67
CA ASP A 17 20.08 -5.98 1.32
C ASP A 17 18.75 -5.22 1.33
N GLN A 18 17.82 -5.59 2.21
CA GLN A 18 16.54 -4.91 2.38
C GLN A 18 16.74 -3.48 2.89
N LEU A 19 17.62 -3.28 3.88
CA LEU A 19 17.98 -1.96 4.40
C LEU A 19 18.63 -1.10 3.31
N PHE A 20 19.60 -1.63 2.59
CA PHE A 20 20.27 -0.93 1.50
C PHE A 20 19.29 -0.49 0.41
N PHE A 21 18.36 -1.36 0.04
CA PHE A 21 17.34 -1.03 -0.95
C PHE A 21 16.39 0.05 -0.43
N GLN A 22 15.93 -0.08 0.81
CA GLN A 22 15.09 0.91 1.48
C GLN A 22 15.77 2.29 1.55
N GLU A 23 17.04 2.34 1.94
CA GLU A 23 17.84 3.58 2.02
C GLU A 23 17.97 4.28 0.66
N ASN A 24 18.17 3.51 -0.43
CA ASN A 24 18.25 4.09 -1.77
C ASN A 24 16.91 4.70 -2.20
N VAL A 25 15.79 4.04 -1.91
CA VAL A 25 14.45 4.57 -2.18
C VAL A 25 14.19 5.81 -1.33
N SER A 26 14.50 5.78 -0.03
CA SER A 26 14.32 6.92 0.87
C SER A 26 15.12 8.13 0.42
N ARG A 27 16.40 7.95 0.12
CA ARG A 27 17.29 9.02 -0.38
C ARG A 27 16.76 9.63 -1.69
N PHE A 28 16.34 8.79 -2.63
CA PHE A 28 15.76 9.28 -3.88
C PHE A 28 14.49 10.13 -3.61
N LEU A 29 13.63 9.69 -2.69
CA LEU A 29 12.41 10.42 -2.35
C LEU A 29 12.70 11.71 -1.59
N GLU A 30 13.67 11.73 -0.69
CA GLU A 30 14.11 12.96 0.00
C GLU A 30 14.58 14.03 -1.00
N ASP A 31 15.31 13.62 -2.04
CA ASP A 31 15.83 14.52 -3.06
C ASP A 31 14.74 15.02 -4.04
N HIS A 32 13.74 14.20 -4.38
CA HIS A 32 12.82 14.47 -5.48
C HIS A 32 11.35 14.66 -5.05
N ALA A 33 10.96 14.22 -3.85
CA ALA A 33 9.58 14.27 -3.35
C ALA A 33 9.44 15.17 -2.11
N SER A 34 10.08 16.34 -2.12
CA SER A 34 9.93 17.32 -1.05
C SER A 34 8.45 17.75 -0.90
N LEU A 35 8.09 18.30 0.26
CA LEU A 35 6.72 18.74 0.54
C LEU A 35 6.21 19.76 -0.51
N ASP A 36 7.08 20.65 -0.98
CA ASP A 36 6.74 21.63 -2.03
C ASP A 36 6.46 20.96 -3.38
N VAL A 37 7.21 19.90 -3.71
CA VAL A 37 6.97 19.10 -4.91
C VAL A 37 5.63 18.37 -4.82
N ILE A 38 5.35 17.73 -3.68
CA ILE A 38 4.08 17.04 -3.43
C ILE A 38 2.90 18.01 -3.52
N LYS A 39 3.04 19.20 -2.95
CA LYS A 39 2.03 20.26 -3.02
C LYS A 39 1.71 20.64 -4.48
N LYS A 40 2.73 20.91 -5.30
CA LYS A 40 2.54 21.21 -6.74
C LYS A 40 1.84 20.07 -7.49
N ILE A 41 2.24 18.83 -7.22
CA ILE A 41 1.60 17.66 -7.84
C ILE A 41 0.12 17.55 -7.45
N THR A 42 -0.20 17.71 -6.15
CA THR A 42 -1.59 17.61 -5.66
C THR A 42 -2.48 18.78 -6.05
N GLU A 43 -1.90 19.91 -6.42
CA GLU A 43 -2.57 21.08 -6.99
C GLU A 43 -2.72 21.00 -8.52
N GLY A 44 -2.11 19.98 -9.17
CA GLY A 44 -2.21 19.75 -10.62
C GLY A 44 -1.15 20.48 -11.45
N GLU A 45 -0.18 21.13 -10.80
CA GLU A 45 0.88 21.91 -11.45
C GLU A 45 2.19 21.10 -11.64
N GLY A 46 2.28 19.92 -11.05
CA GLY A 46 3.51 19.12 -10.93
C GLY A 46 3.61 17.91 -11.87
N GLN A 47 2.97 17.87 -13.03
CA GLN A 47 2.94 16.68 -13.91
C GLN A 47 4.34 16.19 -14.33
N ASN A 48 5.29 17.07 -14.62
CA ASN A 48 6.65 16.69 -14.97
C ASN A 48 7.40 16.14 -13.74
N LEU A 49 7.22 16.75 -12.57
CA LEU A 49 7.80 16.29 -11.31
C LEU A 49 7.30 14.89 -10.94
N GLN A 50 6.01 14.63 -11.14
CA GLN A 50 5.44 13.29 -10.93
C GLN A 50 6.03 12.26 -11.90
N LYS A 51 6.26 12.62 -13.17
CA LYS A 51 6.92 11.75 -14.15
C LYS A 51 8.36 11.45 -13.74
N GLU A 52 9.10 12.44 -13.24
CA GLU A 52 10.47 12.27 -12.73
C GLU A 52 10.52 11.32 -11.55
N ILE A 53 9.63 11.49 -10.56
CA ILE A 53 9.51 10.56 -9.42
C ILE A 53 9.18 9.15 -9.92
N ASN A 54 8.18 9.00 -10.79
CA ASN A 54 7.79 7.71 -11.32
C ASN A 54 8.94 7.01 -12.08
N SER A 55 9.63 7.74 -12.95
CA SER A 55 10.74 7.18 -13.74
C SER A 55 11.94 6.83 -12.86
N GLY A 56 12.26 7.66 -11.87
CA GLY A 56 13.35 7.40 -10.94
C GLY A 56 13.10 6.16 -10.08
N LEU A 57 11.90 6.00 -9.54
CA LEU A 57 11.54 4.80 -8.77
C LEU A 57 11.54 3.53 -9.62
N VAL A 58 11.07 3.61 -10.87
CA VAL A 58 11.16 2.50 -11.82
C VAL A 58 12.63 2.16 -12.15
N ASN A 59 13.49 3.16 -12.33
CA ASN A 59 14.93 2.94 -12.57
C ASN A 59 15.65 2.28 -11.37
N LEU A 60 15.10 2.39 -10.16
CA LEU A 60 15.55 1.62 -8.99
C LEU A 60 15.05 0.17 -8.99
N GLY A 61 14.27 -0.26 -9.98
CA GLY A 61 13.78 -1.63 -10.11
C GLY A 61 12.48 -1.92 -9.35
N ILE A 62 11.78 -0.90 -8.85
CA ILE A 62 10.56 -1.10 -8.04
C ILE A 62 9.45 -1.82 -8.79
N ASN A 63 9.35 -1.66 -10.10
CA ASN A 63 8.36 -2.33 -10.94
C ASN A 63 8.58 -3.84 -11.08
N SER A 64 9.79 -4.32 -10.85
CA SER A 64 10.17 -5.73 -11.05
C SER A 64 10.39 -6.51 -9.75
N LEU A 65 10.20 -5.87 -8.58
CA LEU A 65 10.48 -6.47 -7.26
C LEU A 65 9.88 -7.87 -7.08
N LEU A 66 8.58 -7.99 -7.26
CA LEU A 66 7.80 -9.21 -6.99
C LEU A 66 7.53 -10.04 -8.26
N VAL A 67 8.14 -9.68 -9.37
CA VAL A 67 8.05 -10.46 -10.60
C VAL A 67 9.12 -11.55 -10.56
N PRO A 68 8.76 -12.84 -10.84
CA PRO A 68 9.75 -13.92 -10.86
C PRO A 68 10.86 -13.71 -11.90
N GLU A 69 12.08 -14.20 -11.62
CA GLU A 69 13.24 -14.08 -12.51
C GLU A 69 13.00 -14.62 -13.92
N GLU A 70 12.22 -15.71 -14.03
CA GLU A 70 11.88 -16.32 -15.34
C GLU A 70 11.09 -15.38 -16.27
N TYR A 71 10.50 -14.30 -15.72
CA TYR A 71 9.76 -13.25 -16.45
C TYR A 71 10.50 -11.90 -16.44
N GLY A 72 11.79 -11.89 -16.07
CA GLY A 72 12.63 -10.69 -16.10
C GLY A 72 12.54 -9.82 -14.83
N GLY A 73 11.98 -10.34 -13.73
CA GLY A 73 11.89 -9.67 -12.45
C GLY A 73 13.07 -9.95 -11.52
N LEU A 74 12.97 -9.43 -10.31
CA LEU A 74 13.97 -9.57 -9.24
C LEU A 74 13.66 -10.73 -8.29
N ASP A 75 12.45 -11.30 -8.33
CA ASP A 75 11.96 -12.42 -7.51
C ASP A 75 12.20 -12.22 -6.00
N LEU A 76 12.03 -10.98 -5.54
CA LEU A 76 12.20 -10.61 -4.13
C LEU A 76 10.93 -10.91 -3.33
N ASP A 77 11.08 -11.06 -2.01
CA ASP A 77 9.98 -11.34 -1.10
C ASP A 77 9.11 -10.11 -0.79
N LEU A 78 7.96 -10.34 -0.16
CA LEU A 78 7.03 -9.27 0.21
C LEU A 78 7.65 -8.30 1.22
N LEU A 79 8.68 -8.72 1.98
CA LEU A 79 9.35 -7.88 2.95
C LEU A 79 10.14 -6.74 2.27
N PHE A 80 10.76 -6.98 1.10
CA PHE A 80 11.34 -5.91 0.27
C PHE A 80 10.27 -4.89 -0.15
N ALA A 81 9.12 -5.37 -0.63
CA ALA A 81 8.02 -4.49 -1.01
C ALA A 81 7.46 -3.70 0.20
N ALA A 82 7.43 -4.30 1.39
CA ALA A 82 7.04 -3.62 2.62
C ALA A 82 8.03 -2.51 3.01
N ALA A 83 9.34 -2.77 2.89
CA ALA A 83 10.38 -1.77 3.13
C ALA A 83 10.27 -0.57 2.16
N VAL A 84 10.03 -0.84 0.87
CA VAL A 84 9.74 0.23 -0.13
C VAL A 84 8.48 1.00 0.24
N SER A 85 7.41 0.30 0.60
CA SER A 85 6.13 0.95 0.96
C SER A 85 6.26 1.84 2.19
N GLN A 86 7.08 1.45 3.17
CA GLN A 86 7.40 2.28 4.32
C GLN A 86 8.03 3.60 3.87
N SER A 87 9.06 3.57 3.01
CA SER A 87 9.70 4.78 2.46
C SER A 87 8.73 5.66 1.66
N LEU A 88 7.81 5.05 0.88
CA LEU A 88 6.75 5.78 0.18
C LEU A 88 5.80 6.47 1.15
N GLY A 89 5.46 5.84 2.27
CA GLY A 89 4.63 6.39 3.33
C GLY A 89 5.33 7.53 4.09
N GLU A 90 6.61 7.38 4.42
CA GLU A 90 7.45 8.40 5.06
C GLU A 90 7.43 9.71 4.27
N ASN A 91 7.46 9.63 2.95
CA ASN A 91 7.52 10.77 2.05
C ASN A 91 6.15 11.13 1.42
N VAL A 92 5.06 10.46 1.79
CA VAL A 92 3.73 10.57 1.15
C VAL A 92 3.84 10.62 -0.37
N ALA A 93 4.74 9.80 -0.92
CA ALA A 93 5.10 9.81 -2.33
C ALA A 93 3.86 9.61 -3.23
N PRO A 94 3.66 10.46 -4.26
CA PRO A 94 2.56 10.33 -5.22
C PRO A 94 2.92 9.28 -6.28
N PHE A 95 3.03 8.02 -5.87
CA PHE A 95 3.45 6.90 -6.70
C PHE A 95 2.48 5.72 -6.59
N SER A 96 1.99 5.25 -7.72
CA SER A 96 1.13 4.06 -7.80
C SER A 96 2.00 2.81 -7.61
N PHE A 97 2.00 2.26 -6.41
CA PHE A 97 2.83 1.10 -6.04
C PHE A 97 2.00 -0.15 -5.77
N LEU A 98 0.92 0.01 -4.99
CA LEU A 98 0.13 -1.08 -4.45
C LEU A 98 -0.48 -1.96 -5.55
N GLY A 99 -1.18 -1.33 -6.50
CA GLY A 99 -1.86 -2.03 -7.58
C GLY A 99 -0.88 -2.65 -8.58
N PRO A 100 -0.09 -1.83 -9.29
CA PRO A 100 0.72 -2.31 -10.41
C PRO A 100 1.89 -3.21 -10.01
N TYR A 101 2.50 -2.98 -8.84
CA TYR A 101 3.79 -3.59 -8.49
C TYR A 101 3.73 -4.55 -7.30
N VAL A 102 2.56 -4.66 -6.63
CA VAL A 102 2.33 -5.64 -5.57
C VAL A 102 1.17 -6.55 -5.92
N MET A 103 -0.05 -6.00 -5.99
CA MET A 103 -1.25 -6.83 -6.12
C MET A 103 -1.31 -7.54 -7.48
N ALA A 104 -0.97 -6.85 -8.58
CA ALA A 104 -1.00 -7.46 -9.89
C ALA A 104 0.04 -8.58 -10.06
N PRO A 105 1.34 -8.41 -9.73
CA PRO A 105 2.31 -9.51 -9.78
C PRO A 105 1.89 -10.73 -8.95
N ILE A 106 1.36 -10.53 -7.73
CA ILE A 106 0.89 -11.62 -6.86
C ILE A 106 -0.30 -12.35 -7.50
N ALA A 107 -1.32 -11.62 -7.96
CA ALA A 107 -2.49 -12.23 -8.62
C ALA A 107 -2.09 -13.02 -9.87
N LEU A 108 -1.22 -12.46 -10.70
CA LEU A 108 -0.73 -13.10 -11.92
C LEU A 108 0.12 -14.34 -11.62
N SER A 109 1.03 -14.26 -10.66
CA SER A 109 1.91 -15.37 -10.28
C SER A 109 1.12 -16.58 -9.77
N HIS A 110 0.04 -16.35 -9.03
CA HIS A 110 -0.76 -17.44 -8.46
C HIS A 110 -1.97 -17.83 -9.31
N GLY A 111 -2.57 -16.87 -10.04
CA GLY A 111 -3.85 -17.04 -10.73
C GLY A 111 -3.77 -17.40 -12.21
N SER A 112 -2.69 -17.04 -12.89
CA SER A 112 -2.58 -17.10 -14.34
C SER A 112 -2.14 -18.45 -14.88
N SER A 113 -2.48 -18.74 -16.13
CA SER A 113 -1.85 -19.75 -16.95
C SER A 113 -0.40 -19.38 -17.29
N SER A 114 0.39 -20.34 -17.79
CA SER A 114 1.78 -20.05 -18.18
C SER A 114 1.89 -19.04 -19.32
N GLU A 115 0.90 -18.99 -20.22
CA GLU A 115 0.86 -18.02 -21.30
C GLU A 115 0.56 -16.61 -20.78
N GLN A 116 -0.44 -16.48 -19.91
CA GLN A 116 -0.78 -15.21 -19.25
C GLN A 116 0.38 -14.66 -18.42
N LYS A 117 1.07 -15.53 -17.65
CA LYS A 117 2.25 -15.12 -16.88
C LYS A 117 3.34 -14.52 -17.78
N ARG A 118 3.70 -15.24 -18.85
CA ARG A 118 4.72 -14.78 -19.79
C ARG A 118 4.36 -13.44 -20.43
N LYS A 119 3.07 -13.24 -20.77
CA LYS A 119 2.60 -12.00 -21.35
C LYS A 119 2.64 -10.85 -20.33
N TYR A 120 1.94 -10.99 -19.22
CA TYR A 120 1.69 -9.87 -18.31
C TYR A 120 2.85 -9.61 -17.34
N LEU A 121 3.49 -10.64 -16.77
CA LEU A 121 4.58 -10.44 -15.83
C LEU A 121 5.82 -9.85 -16.49
N SER A 122 6.18 -10.31 -17.70
CA SER A 122 7.29 -9.73 -18.46
C SER A 122 7.04 -8.27 -18.82
N ASP A 123 5.82 -7.93 -19.23
CA ASP A 123 5.47 -6.54 -19.55
C ASP A 123 5.43 -5.63 -18.31
N ILE A 124 5.11 -6.16 -17.11
CA ILE A 124 5.27 -5.42 -15.85
C ILE A 124 6.76 -5.19 -15.56
N ALA A 125 7.60 -6.23 -15.63
CA ALA A 125 9.03 -6.12 -15.38
C ALA A 125 9.71 -5.09 -16.30
N GLU A 126 9.28 -5.02 -17.56
CA GLU A 126 9.77 -4.04 -18.54
C GLU A 126 9.06 -2.67 -18.46
N ASN A 127 8.15 -2.48 -17.48
CA ASN A 127 7.34 -1.27 -17.30
C ASN A 127 6.53 -0.86 -18.55
N LYS A 128 6.15 -1.83 -19.38
CA LYS A 128 5.30 -1.61 -20.56
C LYS A 128 3.83 -1.47 -20.19
N ILE A 129 3.40 -2.20 -19.17
CA ILE A 129 2.03 -2.18 -18.67
C ILE A 129 1.98 -1.87 -17.17
N LYS A 130 0.87 -1.28 -16.75
CA LYS A 130 0.55 -1.02 -15.34
C LYS A 130 -0.88 -1.42 -15.07
N PHE A 131 -1.12 -1.97 -13.90
CA PHE A 131 -2.44 -2.42 -13.48
C PHE A 131 -3.07 -1.48 -12.48
N ALA A 132 -4.33 -1.13 -12.73
CA ALA A 132 -5.26 -0.66 -11.71
C ALA A 132 -5.94 -1.86 -11.04
N ILE A 133 -6.49 -1.67 -9.83
CA ILE A 133 -7.13 -2.75 -9.06
C ILE A 133 -8.56 -2.40 -8.70
N GLY A 134 -9.50 -3.26 -9.07
CA GLY A 134 -10.94 -3.12 -8.80
C GLY A 134 -11.48 -4.32 -8.00
N PHE A 135 -11.14 -4.42 -6.70
CA PHE A 135 -11.56 -5.51 -5.80
C PHE A 135 -12.52 -5.04 -4.69
N THR A 136 -12.97 -3.80 -4.75
CA THR A 136 -13.73 -3.19 -3.64
C THR A 136 -15.02 -3.92 -3.35
N GLU A 137 -15.72 -4.40 -4.38
CA GLU A 137 -17.00 -5.09 -4.26
C GLU A 137 -16.86 -6.46 -3.60
N PHE A 138 -15.76 -7.17 -3.85
CA PHE A 138 -15.46 -8.43 -3.16
C PHE A 138 -15.25 -8.24 -1.65
N ILE A 139 -14.66 -7.10 -1.25
CA ILE A 139 -14.36 -6.82 0.16
C ILE A 139 -15.57 -6.24 0.89
N ALA A 140 -16.32 -5.34 0.24
CA ALA A 140 -17.40 -4.57 0.84
C ALA A 140 -18.47 -4.24 -0.22
N ALA A 141 -19.21 -5.26 -0.62
CA ALA A 141 -20.26 -5.14 -1.62
C ALA A 141 -21.24 -4.01 -1.28
N ARG A 142 -21.57 -3.20 -2.28
CA ARG A 142 -22.57 -2.14 -2.20
C ARG A 142 -23.71 -2.45 -3.13
N ASN A 143 -24.93 -2.15 -2.71
CA ASN A 143 -26.10 -2.30 -3.56
C ASN A 143 -25.95 -1.52 -4.86
N GLY A 144 -26.05 -2.22 -6.00
CA GLY A 144 -25.96 -1.63 -7.33
C GLY A 144 -24.54 -1.39 -7.84
N SER A 145 -23.51 -1.88 -7.17
CA SER A 145 -22.13 -1.96 -7.66
C SER A 145 -21.70 -3.42 -7.82
N GLY A 146 -20.55 -3.62 -8.46
CA GLY A 146 -20.00 -4.94 -8.76
C GLY A 146 -20.02 -5.25 -10.25
N VAL A 147 -19.31 -6.30 -10.61
CA VAL A 147 -19.20 -6.77 -12.00
C VAL A 147 -19.65 -8.22 -12.11
N THR A 148 -20.07 -8.60 -13.31
CA THR A 148 -20.43 -9.98 -13.66
C THR A 148 -19.69 -10.41 -14.90
N PHE A 149 -19.13 -11.62 -14.88
CA PHE A 149 -18.48 -12.24 -16.02
C PHE A 149 -19.43 -13.20 -16.75
N LYS A 150 -19.54 -13.05 -18.06
CA LYS A 150 -20.32 -13.95 -18.91
C LYS A 150 -19.74 -14.01 -20.32
N ASN A 151 -19.49 -15.22 -20.85
CA ASN A 151 -19.00 -15.44 -22.21
C ASN A 151 -17.72 -14.62 -22.54
N ASN A 152 -16.75 -14.59 -21.63
CA ASN A 152 -15.51 -13.78 -21.73
C ASN A 152 -15.77 -12.27 -21.91
N LYS A 153 -16.86 -11.81 -21.36
CA LYS A 153 -17.24 -10.40 -21.28
C LYS A 153 -17.51 -10.02 -19.85
N VAL A 154 -17.28 -8.74 -19.52
CA VAL A 154 -17.60 -8.16 -18.21
C VAL A 154 -18.54 -7.00 -18.37
N ASN A 155 -19.51 -6.94 -17.47
CA ASN A 155 -20.47 -5.85 -17.33
C ASN A 155 -20.58 -5.45 -15.87
N GLY A 156 -20.77 -4.16 -15.62
CA GLY A 156 -21.03 -3.64 -14.29
C GLY A 156 -20.26 -2.38 -13.95
N ARG A 157 -20.13 -2.12 -12.67
CA ARG A 157 -19.58 -0.88 -12.14
C ARG A 157 -18.65 -1.19 -10.96
N LEU A 158 -17.44 -0.70 -11.00
CA LEU A 158 -16.45 -0.80 -9.92
C LEU A 158 -16.26 0.56 -9.26
N MET A 159 -16.32 0.59 -7.94
CA MET A 159 -16.10 1.80 -7.15
C MET A 159 -14.70 1.76 -6.50
N PHE A 160 -14.08 2.92 -6.35
CA PHE A 160 -12.77 3.08 -5.71
C PHE A 160 -11.67 2.19 -6.32
N VAL A 161 -11.64 2.10 -7.66
CA VAL A 161 -10.55 1.44 -8.38
C VAL A 161 -9.25 2.15 -8.06
N LEU A 162 -8.27 1.40 -7.56
CA LEU A 162 -6.97 1.89 -7.10
C LEU A 162 -5.99 2.05 -8.27
N ASP A 163 -5.10 3.05 -8.16
CA ASP A 163 -3.94 3.23 -9.04
C ASP A 163 -4.27 3.32 -10.53
N ILE A 164 -5.42 3.93 -10.86
CA ILE A 164 -5.91 4.03 -12.25
C ILE A 164 -5.09 4.99 -13.11
N GLU A 165 -4.42 5.98 -12.50
CA GLU A 165 -3.65 6.99 -13.23
C GLU A 165 -2.41 6.37 -13.87
N GLY A 166 -2.36 6.43 -15.21
CA GLY A 166 -1.29 5.81 -15.99
C GLY A 166 -1.37 4.28 -16.10
N ALA A 167 -2.43 3.66 -15.60
CA ALA A 167 -2.69 2.24 -15.83
C ALA A 167 -3.11 1.99 -17.28
N THR A 168 -2.68 0.85 -17.81
CA THR A 168 -3.06 0.34 -19.13
C THR A 168 -4.06 -0.79 -19.02
N HIS A 169 -4.05 -1.50 -17.90
CA HIS A 169 -4.91 -2.64 -17.65
C HIS A 169 -5.59 -2.50 -16.28
N LEU A 170 -6.74 -3.15 -16.14
CA LEU A 170 -7.47 -3.25 -14.89
C LEU A 170 -7.57 -4.72 -14.49
N LEU A 171 -7.10 -5.03 -13.29
CA LEU A 171 -7.35 -6.29 -12.62
C LEU A 171 -8.59 -6.12 -11.75
N LEU A 172 -9.63 -6.90 -12.01
CA LEU A 172 -10.93 -6.76 -11.37
C LEU A 172 -11.46 -8.11 -10.87
N ALA A 173 -12.29 -8.07 -9.85
CA ALA A 173 -12.92 -9.27 -9.31
C ALA A 173 -14.43 -9.09 -9.17
N ASP A 174 -15.18 -10.18 -9.38
CA ASP A 174 -16.59 -10.26 -9.05
C ASP A 174 -16.82 -10.66 -7.58
N GLU A 175 -18.07 -10.74 -7.17
CA GLU A 175 -18.47 -11.13 -5.80
C GLU A 175 -18.02 -12.55 -5.43
N SER A 176 -17.83 -13.43 -6.41
CA SER A 176 -17.35 -14.80 -6.16
C SER A 176 -15.84 -14.90 -5.96
N GLY A 177 -15.09 -13.83 -6.21
CA GLY A 177 -13.63 -13.81 -6.16
C GLY A 177 -12.96 -14.26 -7.46
N CYS A 178 -13.73 -14.45 -8.54
CA CYS A 178 -13.17 -14.67 -9.86
C CYS A 178 -12.47 -13.39 -10.34
N ILE A 179 -11.25 -13.52 -10.86
CA ILE A 179 -10.42 -12.39 -11.28
C ILE A 179 -10.31 -12.35 -12.79
N GLY A 180 -10.48 -11.15 -13.34
CA GLY A 180 -10.29 -10.89 -14.77
C GLY A 180 -9.34 -9.72 -15.03
N ILE A 181 -8.83 -9.66 -16.25
CA ILE A 181 -8.02 -8.58 -16.79
C ILE A 181 -8.76 -7.95 -17.95
N VAL A 182 -8.86 -6.62 -17.95
CA VAL A 182 -9.34 -5.85 -19.10
C VAL A 182 -8.31 -4.82 -19.54
N ASP A 183 -8.26 -4.56 -20.83
CA ASP A 183 -7.47 -3.48 -21.42
C ASP A 183 -8.26 -2.18 -21.28
N LEU A 184 -7.70 -1.18 -20.61
CA LEU A 184 -8.33 0.12 -20.37
C LEU A 184 -8.47 0.97 -21.64
N ALA A 185 -7.87 0.55 -22.77
CA ALA A 185 -8.08 1.18 -24.08
C ALA A 185 -9.40 0.78 -24.75
N ASP A 186 -10.16 -0.20 -24.20
CA ASP A 186 -11.46 -0.59 -24.73
C ASP A 186 -12.44 0.59 -24.65
N LYS A 187 -13.08 0.92 -25.78
CA LYS A 187 -14.03 2.04 -25.91
C LYS A 187 -15.31 1.90 -25.08
N ASN A 188 -15.60 0.69 -24.62
CA ASN A 188 -16.77 0.36 -23.80
C ASN A 188 -16.49 0.52 -22.30
N ILE A 189 -15.38 1.18 -21.95
CA ILE A 189 -15.01 1.50 -20.57
C ILE A 189 -15.15 3.01 -20.38
N GLU A 190 -15.90 3.38 -19.36
CA GLU A 190 -15.96 4.75 -18.84
C GLU A 190 -15.22 4.84 -17.53
N ILE A 191 -14.30 5.80 -17.40
CA ILE A 191 -13.50 6.06 -16.20
C ILE A 191 -13.90 7.40 -15.64
N VAL A 192 -14.48 7.40 -14.44
CA VAL A 192 -14.89 8.60 -13.72
C VAL A 192 -13.93 8.85 -12.56
N LYS A 193 -13.10 9.89 -12.65
CA LYS A 193 -12.14 10.24 -11.59
C LYS A 193 -12.86 10.63 -10.31
N LEU A 194 -12.49 10.01 -9.19
CA LEU A 194 -13.00 10.34 -7.86
C LEU A 194 -12.09 11.34 -7.16
N THR A 195 -12.69 12.37 -6.56
CA THR A 195 -11.96 13.28 -5.68
C THR A 195 -11.97 12.72 -4.26
N THR A 196 -10.82 12.34 -3.77
CA THR A 196 -10.63 11.83 -2.41
C THR A 196 -9.87 12.82 -1.54
N VAL A 197 -9.85 12.58 -0.22
CA VAL A 197 -9.12 13.43 0.72
C VAL A 197 -7.60 13.32 0.55
N ASP A 198 -7.09 12.13 0.18
CA ASP A 198 -5.68 11.94 -0.17
C ASP A 198 -5.47 12.16 -1.67
N LYS A 199 -4.94 13.32 -2.01
CA LYS A 199 -4.64 13.70 -3.39
C LYS A 199 -3.32 13.12 -3.93
N THR A 200 -2.58 12.38 -3.10
CA THR A 200 -1.33 11.73 -3.50
C THR A 200 -1.57 10.33 -4.07
N ARG A 201 -2.85 9.88 -4.08
CA ARG A 201 -3.29 8.62 -4.67
C ARG A 201 -4.46 8.85 -5.61
N SER A 202 -4.58 8.02 -6.65
CA SER A 202 -5.67 8.11 -7.62
C SER A 202 -6.71 7.02 -7.40
N TYR A 203 -7.98 7.43 -7.46
CA TYR A 203 -9.14 6.55 -7.38
C TYR A 203 -10.13 6.91 -8.48
N SER A 204 -10.80 5.91 -9.02
CA SER A 204 -11.87 6.13 -10.00
C SER A 204 -13.02 5.16 -9.80
N GLU A 205 -14.16 5.55 -10.31
CA GLU A 205 -15.22 4.64 -10.68
C GLU A 205 -14.98 4.17 -12.11
N VAL A 206 -15.16 2.89 -12.38
CA VAL A 206 -15.02 2.30 -13.72
C VAL A 206 -16.31 1.59 -14.07
N ILE A 207 -16.91 1.99 -15.21
CA ILE A 207 -18.14 1.42 -15.75
C ILE A 207 -17.76 0.61 -17.00
N LEU A 208 -18.24 -0.62 -17.05
CA LEU A 208 -17.91 -1.61 -18.09
C LEU A 208 -19.20 -2.08 -18.76
N ASP A 209 -19.26 -1.98 -20.08
CA ASP A 209 -20.41 -2.41 -20.90
C ASP A 209 -19.94 -3.35 -22.02
N ASP A 210 -20.15 -4.65 -21.83
CA ASP A 210 -19.76 -5.73 -22.74
C ASP A 210 -18.27 -5.71 -23.12
N VAL A 211 -17.39 -5.40 -22.16
CA VAL A 211 -15.94 -5.34 -22.32
C VAL A 211 -15.33 -6.73 -22.37
N SER A 212 -14.37 -6.97 -23.25
CA SER A 212 -13.65 -8.23 -23.32
C SER A 212 -12.77 -8.43 -22.09
N VAL A 213 -12.81 -9.62 -21.50
CA VAL A 213 -12.07 -9.95 -20.27
C VAL A 213 -11.26 -11.23 -20.46
N ASP A 214 -10.01 -11.19 -19.99
CA ASP A 214 -9.11 -12.34 -19.89
C ASP A 214 -9.15 -12.84 -18.43
N LEU A 215 -9.86 -13.97 -18.18
CA LEU A 215 -10.04 -14.51 -16.83
C LEU A 215 -8.79 -15.25 -16.36
N LEU A 216 -8.42 -15.07 -15.11
CA LEU A 216 -7.35 -15.85 -14.47
C LEU A 216 -7.85 -17.25 -14.14
N GLU A 217 -7.35 -18.26 -14.87
CA GLU A 217 -7.87 -19.63 -14.84
C GLU A 217 -7.95 -20.24 -13.43
N LYS A 218 -6.97 -19.96 -12.57
CA LYS A 218 -6.94 -20.55 -11.23
C LYS A 218 -7.85 -19.83 -10.24
N SER A 219 -8.25 -18.59 -10.51
CA SER A 219 -9.22 -17.86 -9.68
C SER A 219 -10.65 -18.40 -9.79
N LEU A 220 -10.92 -19.22 -10.80
CA LEU A 220 -12.23 -19.86 -11.02
C LEU A 220 -12.54 -21.01 -10.05
N LYS A 221 -11.55 -21.50 -9.30
CA LYS A 221 -11.68 -22.70 -8.48
C LYS A 221 -12.04 -22.40 -7.02
N ASP A 222 -11.42 -21.38 -6.47
CA ASP A 222 -11.57 -20.98 -5.08
C ASP A 222 -11.09 -19.53 -4.90
N ASN A 223 -11.24 -19.01 -3.68
CA ASN A 223 -10.83 -17.66 -3.34
C ASN A 223 -9.35 -17.55 -2.94
N PHE A 224 -8.53 -18.54 -3.20
CA PHE A 224 -7.11 -18.50 -2.80
C PHE A 224 -6.39 -17.31 -3.44
N VAL A 225 -6.52 -17.12 -4.76
CA VAL A 225 -5.79 -16.09 -5.50
C VAL A 225 -6.18 -14.68 -5.04
N ILE A 226 -7.49 -14.41 -4.95
CA ILE A 226 -7.96 -13.09 -4.53
C ILE A 226 -7.60 -12.81 -3.07
N ASN A 227 -7.74 -13.79 -2.20
CA ASN A 227 -7.37 -13.68 -0.79
C ASN A 227 -5.87 -13.41 -0.64
N LYS A 228 -5.02 -14.16 -1.32
CA LYS A 228 -3.56 -13.97 -1.31
C LYS A 228 -3.19 -12.57 -1.80
N THR A 229 -3.86 -12.08 -2.85
CA THR A 229 -3.64 -10.75 -3.40
C THR A 229 -4.04 -9.64 -2.43
N ILE A 230 -5.19 -9.79 -1.75
CA ILE A 230 -5.67 -8.84 -0.74
C ILE A 230 -4.75 -8.84 0.48
N ASP A 231 -4.28 -10.01 0.92
CA ASP A 231 -3.38 -10.16 2.06
C ASP A 231 -2.07 -9.41 1.84
N ALA A 232 -1.44 -9.57 0.65
CA ALA A 232 -0.27 -8.78 0.27
C ALA A 232 -0.58 -7.27 0.34
N GLY A 233 -1.68 -6.85 -0.28
CA GLY A 233 -2.08 -5.44 -0.26
C GLY A 233 -2.30 -4.88 1.14
N ARG A 234 -2.89 -5.63 2.05
CA ARG A 234 -3.11 -5.25 3.46
C ARG A 234 -1.78 -5.03 4.20
N ILE A 235 -0.82 -5.91 4.02
CA ILE A 235 0.52 -5.81 4.62
C ILE A 235 1.23 -4.56 4.10
N ILE A 236 1.18 -4.32 2.80
CA ILE A 236 1.80 -3.15 2.17
C ILE A 236 1.15 -1.83 2.60
N LEU A 237 -0.18 -1.78 2.77
CA LEU A 237 -0.87 -0.61 3.33
C LEU A 237 -0.51 -0.36 4.80
N ALA A 238 -0.26 -1.42 5.57
CA ALA A 238 0.24 -1.28 6.94
C ALA A 238 1.66 -0.70 6.95
N ALA A 239 2.55 -1.17 6.07
CA ALA A 239 3.90 -0.62 5.92
C ALA A 239 3.91 0.87 5.50
N ASP A 240 3.07 1.27 4.53
CA ASP A 240 2.90 2.69 4.14
C ASP A 240 2.42 3.54 5.35
N SER A 241 1.47 3.02 6.14
CA SER A 241 0.98 3.72 7.33
C SER A 241 2.02 3.79 8.44
N LEU A 242 2.87 2.78 8.57
CA LEU A 242 4.00 2.74 9.51
C LEU A 242 4.99 3.88 9.19
N GLY A 243 5.41 4.00 7.93
CA GLY A 243 6.28 5.08 7.47
C GLY A 243 5.67 6.46 7.66
N ALA A 244 4.39 6.61 7.26
CA ALA A 244 3.66 7.86 7.46
C ALA A 244 3.59 8.27 8.94
N SER A 245 3.39 7.31 9.84
CA SER A 245 3.35 7.54 11.29
C SER A 245 4.70 7.95 11.86
N SER A 246 5.78 7.31 11.40
CA SER A 246 7.16 7.66 11.79
C SER A 246 7.46 9.13 11.46
N THR A 247 7.14 9.58 10.26
CA THR A 247 7.33 10.98 9.86
C THR A 247 6.49 11.94 10.71
N LEU A 248 5.24 11.60 11.00
CA LEU A 248 4.39 12.44 11.86
C LEU A 248 4.95 12.59 13.27
N ILE A 249 5.51 11.52 13.86
CA ILE A 249 6.17 11.58 15.17
C ILE A 249 7.41 12.49 15.10
N SER A 250 8.26 12.29 14.10
CA SER A 250 9.47 13.10 13.92
C SER A 250 9.14 14.59 13.80
N LYS A 251 8.16 14.94 12.95
CA LYS A 251 7.68 16.32 12.79
C LYS A 251 7.09 16.91 14.08
N ALA A 252 6.33 16.12 14.83
CA ALA A 252 5.77 16.57 16.12
C ALA A 252 6.87 16.82 17.15
N VAL A 253 7.89 15.97 17.21
CA VAL A 253 9.04 16.12 18.09
C VAL A 253 9.86 17.36 17.71
N GLU A 254 10.18 17.55 16.44
CA GLU A 254 10.90 18.73 15.94
C GLU A 254 10.13 20.02 16.26
N TYR A 255 8.85 20.08 15.89
CA TYR A 255 8.02 21.24 16.22
C TYR A 255 7.97 21.52 17.71
N SER A 256 7.91 20.50 18.57
CA SER A 256 7.89 20.65 20.01
C SER A 256 9.18 21.25 20.60
N LYS A 257 10.33 21.03 19.92
CA LYS A 257 11.63 21.59 20.32
C LYS A 257 11.79 23.06 19.91
N GLU A 258 11.11 23.48 18.85
CA GLU A 258 11.24 24.83 18.28
C GLU A 258 10.16 25.78 18.78
N ARG A 259 8.89 25.34 18.81
CA ARG A 259 7.73 26.16 19.18
C ARG A 259 7.81 26.61 20.62
N ARG A 260 7.70 27.90 20.84
CA ARG A 260 7.71 28.50 22.19
C ARG A 260 6.33 29.03 22.57
N GLN A 261 5.92 28.74 23.79
CA GLN A 261 4.75 29.28 24.48
C GLN A 261 5.05 29.42 25.98
N PHE A 262 4.45 30.41 26.64
CA PHE A 262 4.68 30.68 28.07
C PHE A 262 6.18 30.79 28.43
N GLY A 263 6.97 31.45 27.56
CA GLY A 263 8.39 31.71 27.78
C GLY A 263 9.35 30.54 27.55
N ARG A 264 8.87 29.36 27.17
CA ARG A 264 9.69 28.15 26.95
C ARG A 264 9.20 27.33 25.76
N THR A 265 10.00 26.35 25.30
CA THR A 265 9.59 25.44 24.24
C THR A 265 8.44 24.55 24.71
N ILE A 266 7.49 24.23 23.80
CA ILE A 266 6.33 23.41 24.18
C ILE A 266 6.76 21.98 24.56
N GLY A 267 7.85 21.47 24.00
CA GLY A 267 8.42 20.16 24.38
C GLY A 267 8.95 20.12 25.81
N SER A 268 9.08 21.25 26.52
CA SER A 268 9.41 21.26 27.95
C SER A 268 8.23 20.93 28.87
N PHE A 269 6.99 20.98 28.35
CA PHE A 269 5.79 20.64 29.11
C PHE A 269 5.58 19.12 29.15
N GLN A 270 5.27 18.59 30.31
CA GLN A 270 5.10 17.16 30.57
C GLN A 270 4.06 16.53 29.64
N ALA A 271 2.91 17.19 29.44
CA ALA A 271 1.84 16.69 28.57
C ALA A 271 2.31 16.47 27.12
N VAL A 272 3.10 17.41 26.56
CA VAL A 272 3.65 17.28 25.20
C VAL A 272 4.68 16.16 25.10
N LYS A 273 5.57 16.06 26.12
CA LYS A 273 6.54 14.96 26.20
C LYS A 273 5.87 13.59 26.22
N HIS A 274 4.83 13.46 27.05
CA HIS A 274 4.08 12.20 27.16
C HIS A 274 3.40 11.84 25.85
N MET A 275 2.75 12.79 25.17
CA MET A 275 2.15 12.53 23.86
C MET A 275 3.19 12.03 22.84
N CYS A 276 4.37 12.65 22.79
CA CYS A 276 5.43 12.21 21.87
C CYS A 276 5.97 10.82 22.26
N ALA A 277 6.17 10.56 23.55
CA ALA A 277 6.65 9.27 24.03
C ALA A 277 5.63 8.15 23.81
N GLU A 278 4.34 8.40 24.04
CA GLU A 278 3.27 7.45 23.79
C GLU A 278 3.17 7.11 22.28
N MET A 279 3.24 8.10 21.40
CA MET A 279 3.24 7.86 19.94
C MET A 279 4.41 6.94 19.52
N ALA A 280 5.61 7.19 20.06
CA ALA A 280 6.78 6.37 19.78
C ALA A 280 6.64 4.95 20.36
N ALA A 281 6.16 4.82 21.59
CA ALA A 281 5.94 3.52 22.24
C ALA A 281 4.87 2.67 21.52
N ASP A 282 3.80 3.31 21.02
CA ASP A 282 2.74 2.64 20.28
C ASP A 282 3.21 2.20 18.88
N LEU A 283 4.11 2.97 18.22
CA LEU A 283 4.60 2.67 16.87
C LEU A 283 5.68 1.58 16.86
N GLU A 284 6.57 1.57 17.84
CA GLU A 284 7.75 0.70 17.85
C GLU A 284 7.43 -0.80 17.63
N PRO A 285 6.44 -1.41 18.31
CA PRO A 285 6.10 -2.81 18.08
C PRO A 285 5.53 -3.07 16.67
N CYS A 286 5.00 -2.04 15.99
CA CYS A 286 4.38 -2.18 14.68
C CYS A 286 5.41 -2.51 13.59
N TYR A 287 6.68 -2.13 13.76
CA TYR A 287 7.75 -2.52 12.82
C TYR A 287 7.90 -4.04 12.75
N ALA A 288 8.16 -4.65 13.90
CA ALA A 288 8.28 -6.10 13.99
C ALA A 288 7.01 -6.82 13.50
N PHE A 289 5.85 -6.24 13.75
CA PHE A 289 4.58 -6.83 13.33
C PHE A 289 4.42 -6.81 11.79
N VAL A 290 4.77 -5.72 11.13
CA VAL A 290 4.75 -5.63 9.65
C VAL A 290 5.76 -6.61 9.04
N TRP A 291 6.99 -6.66 9.58
CA TRP A 291 8.02 -7.58 9.09
C TRP A 291 7.60 -9.05 9.26
N HIS A 292 7.03 -9.40 10.41
CA HIS A 292 6.54 -10.75 10.66
C HIS A 292 5.38 -11.11 9.73
N ALA A 293 4.42 -10.21 9.50
CA ALA A 293 3.32 -10.47 8.59
C ALA A 293 3.80 -10.67 7.14
N ALA A 294 4.77 -9.87 6.68
CA ALA A 294 5.39 -10.04 5.37
C ALA A 294 6.15 -11.37 5.27
N HIS A 295 6.91 -11.74 6.30
CA HIS A 295 7.59 -13.05 6.38
C HIS A 295 6.59 -14.22 6.34
N CYS A 296 5.49 -14.15 7.12
CA CYS A 296 4.46 -15.18 7.10
C CYS A 296 3.81 -15.32 5.73
N PHE A 297 3.64 -14.21 4.99
CA PHE A 297 3.06 -14.22 3.67
C PHE A 297 3.80 -15.16 2.70
N ASP A 298 5.12 -15.15 2.74
CA ASP A 298 5.96 -15.95 1.83
C ASP A 298 6.32 -17.32 2.41
N ASN A 299 6.52 -17.43 3.73
CA ASN A 299 7.16 -18.60 4.36
C ASN A 299 6.22 -19.42 5.26
N ILE A 300 5.10 -18.88 5.75
CA ILE A 300 4.18 -19.57 6.68
C ILE A 300 2.74 -19.43 6.17
N PRO A 301 2.37 -20.19 5.11
CA PRO A 301 1.06 -20.03 4.45
C PRO A 301 -0.15 -20.16 5.38
N ASP A 302 -0.08 -21.03 6.38
CA ASP A 302 -1.18 -21.30 7.32
C ASP A 302 -1.47 -20.09 8.23
N GLU A 303 -0.49 -19.23 8.51
CA GLU A 303 -0.63 -18.04 9.34
C GLU A 303 -0.81 -16.76 8.51
N SER A 304 -0.45 -16.79 7.23
CA SER A 304 -0.36 -15.63 6.35
C SER A 304 -1.61 -14.76 6.37
N ARG A 305 -2.78 -15.38 6.18
CA ARG A 305 -4.05 -14.64 6.12
C ARG A 305 -4.43 -14.02 7.47
N LEU A 306 -4.26 -14.76 8.57
CA LEU A 306 -4.53 -14.26 9.90
C LEU A 306 -3.61 -13.09 10.26
N MET A 307 -2.31 -13.21 9.94
CA MET A 307 -1.33 -12.15 10.18
C MET A 307 -1.60 -10.91 9.34
N SER A 308 -2.04 -11.05 8.09
CA SER A 308 -2.44 -9.92 7.24
C SER A 308 -3.62 -9.15 7.85
N CYS A 309 -4.61 -9.85 8.37
CA CYS A 309 -5.75 -9.24 9.07
C CYS A 309 -5.32 -8.52 10.35
N HIS A 310 -4.50 -9.15 11.15
CA HIS A 310 -4.02 -8.57 12.42
C HIS A 310 -3.18 -7.32 12.19
N VAL A 311 -2.17 -7.38 11.31
CA VAL A 311 -1.29 -6.22 11.05
C VAL A 311 -2.08 -5.06 10.44
N LYS A 312 -2.97 -5.35 9.48
CA LYS A 312 -3.81 -4.32 8.85
C LYS A 312 -4.69 -3.60 9.88
N SER A 313 -5.39 -4.35 10.72
CA SER A 313 -6.29 -3.76 11.71
C SER A 313 -5.53 -3.00 12.81
N HIS A 314 -4.46 -3.59 13.35
CA HIS A 314 -3.69 -3.00 14.45
C HIS A 314 -2.96 -1.72 14.02
N VAL A 315 -2.15 -1.80 12.95
CA VAL A 315 -1.37 -0.65 12.47
C VAL A 315 -2.29 0.49 12.02
N SER A 316 -3.46 0.18 11.42
CA SER A 316 -4.44 1.21 11.06
C SER A 316 -4.97 2.01 12.26
N ASP A 317 -5.19 1.35 13.40
CA ASP A 317 -5.68 2.04 14.60
C ASP A 317 -4.57 2.80 15.31
N VAL A 318 -3.37 2.23 15.44
CA VAL A 318 -2.18 2.90 15.99
C VAL A 318 -1.87 4.15 15.17
N SER A 319 -1.76 4.03 13.84
CA SER A 319 -1.47 5.15 12.95
C SER A 319 -2.52 6.27 13.03
N LYS A 320 -3.80 5.92 13.16
CA LYS A 320 -4.88 6.90 13.36
C LYS A 320 -4.70 7.68 14.66
N VAL A 321 -4.31 7.02 15.75
CA VAL A 321 -4.06 7.68 17.04
C VAL A 321 -2.84 8.60 16.93
N ILE A 322 -1.76 8.13 16.32
CA ILE A 322 -0.55 8.92 16.07
C ILE A 322 -0.86 10.18 15.24
N ALA A 323 -1.60 10.03 14.14
CA ALA A 323 -1.97 11.16 13.29
C ALA A 323 -2.75 12.24 14.05
N LYS A 324 -3.66 11.84 14.95
CA LYS A 324 -4.38 12.78 15.83
C LYS A 324 -3.45 13.46 16.82
N LYS A 325 -2.67 12.69 17.59
CA LYS A 325 -1.74 13.24 18.60
C LYS A 325 -0.69 14.16 17.98
N ALA A 326 -0.13 13.80 16.82
CA ALA A 326 0.79 14.65 16.10
C ALA A 326 0.16 15.99 15.70
N THR A 327 -1.10 15.98 15.23
CA THR A 327 -1.85 17.20 14.92
C THR A 327 -2.08 18.04 16.20
N GLU A 328 -2.42 17.40 17.32
CA GLU A 328 -2.60 18.07 18.62
C GLU A 328 -1.30 18.74 19.11
N VAL A 329 -0.14 18.09 18.95
CA VAL A 329 1.16 18.69 19.30
C VAL A 329 1.43 19.98 18.49
N HIS A 330 1.04 19.99 17.20
CA HIS A 330 1.16 21.21 16.36
C HIS A 330 0.12 22.28 16.68
N GLY A 331 -0.95 21.94 17.40
CA GLY A 331 -2.05 22.85 17.71
C GLY A 331 -2.72 23.38 16.45
N GLY A 332 -3.08 24.67 16.45
CA GLY A 332 -3.71 25.31 15.28
C GLY A 332 -2.90 25.24 13.99
N MET A 333 -1.58 25.20 14.09
CA MET A 333 -0.69 25.04 12.92
C MET A 333 -0.85 23.68 12.24
N GLY A 334 -1.21 22.63 12.98
CA GLY A 334 -1.43 21.28 12.46
C GLY A 334 -2.58 21.17 11.45
N PHE A 335 -3.47 22.15 11.41
CA PHE A 335 -4.58 22.20 10.46
C PHE A 335 -4.28 23.05 9.22
N THR A 336 -3.10 23.68 9.16
CA THR A 336 -2.72 24.57 8.06
C THR A 336 -1.91 23.82 6.98
N ASP A 337 -1.99 24.31 5.75
CA ASP A 337 -1.17 23.83 4.65
C ASP A 337 0.33 24.16 4.83
N LEU A 338 0.67 25.10 5.71
CA LEU A 338 2.05 25.53 5.98
C LEU A 338 2.92 24.37 6.52
N MET A 339 2.36 23.59 7.44
CA MET A 339 3.08 22.46 8.04
C MET A 339 3.01 21.18 7.20
N GLY A 340 2.01 21.09 6.30
CA GLY A 340 1.81 19.97 5.40
C GLY A 340 1.52 18.63 6.06
N ILE A 341 1.42 18.53 7.39
CA ILE A 341 1.19 17.27 8.12
C ILE A 341 -0.12 16.59 7.74
N HIS A 342 -1.07 17.35 7.20
CA HIS A 342 -2.34 16.83 6.72
C HIS A 342 -2.20 15.83 5.57
N TYR A 343 -1.09 15.83 4.80
CA TYR A 343 -0.85 14.84 3.76
C TYR A 343 -0.71 13.44 4.36
N TRP A 344 0.11 13.30 5.41
CA TRP A 344 0.26 12.02 6.13
C TRP A 344 -1.01 11.62 6.86
N PHE A 345 -1.69 12.57 7.49
CA PHE A 345 -2.98 12.33 8.14
C PHE A 345 -4.02 11.75 7.18
N LYS A 346 -4.15 12.33 5.99
CA LYS A 346 -5.09 11.91 4.94
C LYS A 346 -4.69 10.55 4.35
N ARG A 347 -3.39 10.32 4.11
CA ARG A 347 -2.84 9.03 3.65
C ARG A 347 -3.17 7.91 4.63
N ILE A 348 -2.91 8.08 5.91
CA ILE A 348 -3.27 7.13 6.97
C ILE A 348 -4.77 6.86 6.99
N GLY A 349 -5.59 7.90 6.86
CA GLY A 349 -7.04 7.79 6.81
C GLY A 349 -7.54 6.94 5.64
N VAL A 350 -6.97 7.11 4.46
CA VAL A 350 -7.31 6.35 3.25
C VAL A 350 -6.77 4.93 3.33
N ASN A 351 -5.53 4.73 3.75
CA ASN A 351 -4.95 3.40 3.96
C ASN A 351 -5.78 2.56 4.94
N ARG A 352 -6.36 3.20 5.96
CA ARG A 352 -7.24 2.53 6.93
C ARG A 352 -8.49 1.94 6.27
N GLN A 353 -9.03 2.59 5.24
CA GLN A 353 -10.25 2.14 4.55
C GLN A 353 -9.95 1.14 3.41
N ASN A 354 -8.83 1.30 2.74
CA ASN A 354 -8.46 0.44 1.61
C ASN A 354 -8.32 -1.03 2.04
N LEU A 355 -8.83 -1.93 1.20
CA LEU A 355 -8.80 -3.39 1.39
C LEU A 355 -9.47 -3.85 2.71
N GLY A 356 -10.45 -3.09 3.17
CA GLY A 356 -11.24 -3.35 4.37
C GLY A 356 -10.80 -2.50 5.58
N PRO A 357 -11.76 -1.79 6.22
CA PRO A 357 -11.49 -1.10 7.47
C PRO A 357 -11.27 -2.09 8.61
N PRO A 358 -10.61 -1.67 9.71
CA PRO A 358 -10.28 -2.55 10.84
C PRO A 358 -11.44 -3.38 11.38
N GLU A 359 -12.64 -2.85 11.35
CA GLU A 359 -13.85 -3.50 11.84
C GLU A 359 -14.17 -4.77 11.01
N ILE A 360 -14.15 -4.65 9.67
CA ILE A 360 -14.38 -5.78 8.74
C ILE A 360 -13.22 -6.77 8.82
N VAL A 361 -11.99 -6.27 8.85
CA VAL A 361 -10.80 -7.12 8.88
C VAL A 361 -10.69 -7.93 10.18
N ARG A 362 -11.13 -7.37 11.34
CA ARG A 362 -11.22 -8.11 12.61
C ARG A 362 -12.29 -9.18 12.60
N GLU A 363 -13.45 -8.90 11.99
CA GLU A 363 -14.51 -9.91 11.81
C GLU A 363 -13.99 -11.08 10.96
N GLU A 364 -13.23 -10.79 9.91
CA GLU A 364 -12.58 -11.81 9.08
C GLU A 364 -11.57 -12.63 9.89
N ALA A 365 -10.71 -11.99 10.71
CA ALA A 365 -9.78 -12.65 11.60
C ALA A 365 -10.48 -13.55 12.62
N ALA A 366 -11.62 -13.11 13.17
CA ALA A 366 -12.42 -13.92 14.10
C ALA A 366 -12.97 -15.17 13.43
N LYS A 367 -13.52 -15.04 12.20
CA LYS A 367 -14.01 -16.20 11.41
C LYS A 367 -12.91 -17.21 11.12
N ILE A 368 -11.67 -16.76 10.81
CA ILE A 368 -10.51 -17.65 10.58
C ILE A 368 -10.19 -18.45 11.84
N GLN A 369 -10.38 -17.88 13.03
CA GLN A 369 -10.12 -18.49 14.33
C GLN A 369 -11.33 -19.27 14.89
N ASN A 370 -12.44 -19.36 14.14
CA ASN A 370 -13.71 -19.98 14.56
C ASN A 370 -14.32 -19.34 15.83
N LEU A 371 -14.19 -18.01 15.95
CA LEU A 371 -14.76 -17.20 17.02
C LEU A 371 -16.08 -16.56 16.60
#